data_3a9066dd1e1c3014b845046b045cd216
#
_entry.id   3a9066dd1e1c3014b845046b045cd216
#
_cell.length_a   1.000
_cell.length_b   1.000
_cell.length_c   1.000
_cell.angle_alpha   90.00
_cell.angle_beta   90.00
_cell.angle_gamma   90.00
#
_symmetry.space_group_name_H-M   'P 1'
#
loop_
_entity.id
_entity.type
_entity.pdbx_description
1 polymer ?
#
loop_
_entity_poly.entity_id
_entity_poly.type
_entity_poly.pdbx_seq_one_letter_code
_entity_poly.pdbx_strand_id
1 'polypeptide(L)'
;AATDATNATAPLLITDEANNIAVFEAASPSVVFVTNTQLRRQRFSLNVLEIPKGSGTGFIWDDDGLIVTNFHVVYGANKINIALQSGQQFEAKVVGTSPEKDIALLKIDAPKEILSPLPLGNSDALAVGRKVLAIGNPFALDTTLTVGVVSALGREIKSMNNRTISNVIQTAEAINP
;
A
#
# COMPACT_ATOMS: atom_id res chain seq x y z
N ALA A 1 -35.82 17.92 36.46
CA ALA A 1 -35.94 16.64 35.80
C ALA A 1 -34.82 16.56 34.76
N ALA A 2 -33.76 15.81 35.09
CA ALA A 2 -32.66 15.49 34.17
C ALA A 2 -33.15 14.30 33.33
N THR A 3 -33.23 14.52 32.01
CA THR A 3 -33.49 13.46 31.05
C THR A 3 -32.23 12.64 30.83
N ASP A 4 -32.32 11.37 31.21
CA ASP A 4 -31.32 10.33 30.91
C ASP A 4 -30.95 10.33 29.45
N ALA A 5 -29.67 10.57 29.17
CA ALA A 5 -29.09 10.31 27.88
C ALA A 5 -29.10 8.77 27.69
N THR A 6 -30.02 8.32 26.86
CA THR A 6 -30.13 6.93 26.43
C THR A 6 -28.76 6.44 25.89
N ASN A 7 -28.22 5.46 26.61
CA ASN A 7 -27.05 4.69 26.22
C ASN A 7 -27.39 3.98 24.90
N ALA A 8 -27.06 4.59 23.75
CA ALA A 8 -27.26 3.97 22.47
C ALA A 8 -26.29 2.79 22.38
N THR A 9 -26.81 1.60 22.58
CA THR A 9 -26.07 0.34 22.40
C THR A 9 -25.55 0.33 20.96
N ALA A 10 -24.24 0.20 20.79
CA ALA A 10 -23.63 0.08 19.46
C ALA A 10 -24.33 -1.04 18.68
N PRO A 11 -24.63 -0.84 17.39
CA PRO A 11 -25.31 -1.86 16.59
C PRO A 11 -24.51 -3.15 16.58
N LEU A 12 -25.20 -4.30 16.70
CA LEU A 12 -24.58 -5.61 16.56
C LEU A 12 -24.07 -5.76 15.12
N LEU A 13 -22.73 -5.85 14.98
CA LEU A 13 -22.10 -6.11 13.70
C LEU A 13 -22.39 -7.55 13.25
N ILE A 14 -22.68 -7.74 11.96
CA ILE A 14 -22.69 -9.09 11.39
C ILE A 14 -21.25 -9.63 11.37
N THR A 15 -21.10 -10.95 11.44
CA THR A 15 -19.77 -11.61 11.52
C THR A 15 -18.84 -11.19 10.38
N ASP A 16 -19.38 -10.95 9.19
CA ASP A 16 -18.60 -10.53 8.02
C ASP A 16 -18.07 -9.09 8.16
N GLU A 17 -18.88 -8.16 8.65
CA GLU A 17 -18.44 -6.79 8.96
C GLU A 17 -17.36 -6.77 10.03
N ALA A 18 -17.57 -7.51 11.12
CA ALA A 18 -16.62 -7.62 12.22
C ALA A 18 -15.25 -8.14 11.72
N ASN A 19 -15.27 -9.13 10.83
CA ASN A 19 -14.06 -9.65 10.21
C ASN A 19 -13.37 -8.61 9.32
N ASN A 20 -14.12 -7.86 8.50
CA ASN A 20 -13.54 -6.82 7.64
C ASN A 20 -12.86 -5.72 8.46
N ILE A 21 -13.51 -5.27 9.53
CA ILE A 21 -12.99 -4.26 10.46
C ILE A 21 -11.71 -4.78 11.13
N ALA A 22 -11.75 -5.99 11.69
CA ALA A 22 -10.59 -6.57 12.38
C ALA A 22 -9.37 -6.73 11.46
N VAL A 23 -9.56 -7.21 10.23
CA VAL A 23 -8.48 -7.34 9.24
C VAL A 23 -7.94 -5.97 8.84
N PHE A 24 -8.82 -4.99 8.61
CA PHE A 24 -8.41 -3.63 8.25
C PHE A 24 -7.61 -2.97 9.38
N GLU A 25 -8.08 -3.03 10.61
CA GLU A 25 -7.37 -2.47 11.77
C GLU A 25 -6.00 -3.13 11.99
N ALA A 26 -5.91 -4.44 11.81
CA ALA A 26 -4.65 -5.18 11.97
C ALA A 26 -3.65 -4.90 10.84
N ALA A 27 -4.10 -4.71 9.59
CA ALA A 27 -3.23 -4.56 8.43
C ALA A 27 -2.88 -3.10 8.11
N SER A 28 -3.74 -2.13 8.44
CA SER A 28 -3.54 -0.72 8.11
C SER A 28 -2.22 -0.12 8.61
N PRO A 29 -1.71 -0.45 9.80
CA PRO A 29 -0.41 0.06 10.27
C PRO A 29 0.78 -0.40 9.40
N SER A 30 0.60 -1.50 8.65
CA SER A 30 1.62 -2.01 7.72
C SER A 30 1.61 -1.28 6.39
N VAL A 31 0.54 -0.56 6.04
CA VAL A 31 0.37 0.11 4.75
C VAL A 31 1.01 1.49 4.80
N VAL A 32 1.83 1.79 3.80
CA VAL A 32 2.59 3.04 3.72
C VAL A 32 2.28 3.78 2.42
N PHE A 33 2.41 5.10 2.47
CA PHE A 33 2.36 5.94 1.30
C PHE A 33 3.77 6.17 0.74
N VAL A 34 3.93 5.96 -0.56
CA VAL A 34 5.21 6.11 -1.28
C VAL A 34 5.12 7.32 -2.19
N THR A 35 6.03 8.27 -2.07
CA THR A 35 6.15 9.41 -2.98
C THR A 35 7.48 9.40 -3.69
N ASN A 36 7.41 9.74 -4.98
CA ASN A 36 8.55 9.87 -5.87
C ASN A 36 8.70 11.34 -6.25
N THR A 37 9.85 11.91 -5.99
CA THR A 37 10.19 13.28 -6.39
C THR A 37 11.34 13.31 -7.39
N GLN A 38 11.23 14.23 -8.35
CA GLN A 38 12.30 14.57 -9.26
C GLN A 38 12.92 15.92 -8.92
N LEU A 39 14.25 15.98 -8.98
CA LEU A 39 15.01 17.22 -8.83
C LEU A 39 15.08 17.91 -10.18
N ARG A 40 14.49 19.10 -10.33
CA ARG A 40 14.65 19.97 -11.50
C ARG A 40 15.53 21.17 -11.15
N ARG A 41 16.62 21.33 -11.87
CA ARG A 41 17.38 22.60 -11.85
C ARG A 41 16.65 23.63 -12.71
N GLN A 42 16.34 24.77 -12.14
CA GLN A 42 15.90 25.93 -12.91
C GLN A 42 17.10 26.47 -13.73
N ARG A 43 16.87 26.74 -15.02
CA ARG A 43 17.91 27.07 -16.02
C ARG A 43 18.73 28.34 -15.70
N PHE A 44 18.29 29.17 -14.73
CA PHE A 44 18.93 30.41 -14.33
C PHE A 44 18.96 30.65 -12.82
N SER A 45 18.81 29.59 -12.02
CA SER A 45 18.83 29.65 -10.55
C SER A 45 19.65 28.50 -9.97
N LEU A 46 20.37 28.76 -8.88
CA LEU A 46 21.03 27.71 -8.10
C LEU A 46 20.03 26.87 -7.28
N ASN A 47 18.74 27.22 -7.30
CA ASN A 47 17.72 26.49 -6.57
C ASN A 47 17.33 25.21 -7.30
N VAL A 48 17.39 24.11 -6.56
CA VAL A 48 16.87 22.80 -6.97
C VAL A 48 15.43 22.70 -6.46
N LEU A 49 14.47 22.55 -7.38
CA LEU A 49 13.07 22.33 -7.04
C LEU A 49 12.79 20.82 -6.97
N GLU A 50 12.27 20.37 -5.86
CA GLU A 50 11.69 19.03 -5.72
C GLU A 50 10.27 19.04 -6.28
N ILE A 51 10.04 18.30 -7.38
CA ILE A 51 8.72 18.21 -8.01
C ILE A 51 8.19 16.80 -7.77
N PRO A 52 7.03 16.63 -7.10
CA PRO A 52 6.39 15.33 -7.02
C PRO A 52 6.10 14.78 -8.43
N LYS A 53 6.51 13.55 -8.70
CA LYS A 53 6.32 12.90 -10.00
C LYS A 53 5.24 11.83 -9.97
N GLY A 54 5.08 11.17 -8.83
CA GLY A 54 4.12 10.10 -8.64
C GLY A 54 4.03 9.68 -7.19
N SER A 55 2.99 8.94 -6.91
CA SER A 55 2.76 8.35 -5.60
C SER A 55 2.12 6.98 -5.74
N GLY A 56 2.15 6.21 -4.69
CA GLY A 56 1.54 4.89 -4.63
C GLY A 56 1.51 4.35 -3.22
N THR A 57 1.03 3.13 -3.11
CA THR A 57 0.97 2.39 -1.85
C THR A 57 2.13 1.40 -1.79
N GLY A 58 2.63 1.17 -0.59
CA GLY A 58 3.55 0.08 -0.26
C GLY A 58 3.14 -0.57 1.05
N PHE A 59 3.88 -1.58 1.46
CA PHE A 59 3.69 -2.19 2.78
C PHE A 59 5.02 -2.58 3.41
N ILE A 60 5.03 -2.60 4.74
CA ILE A 60 6.19 -2.98 5.55
C ILE A 60 6.38 -4.49 5.47
N TRP A 61 7.55 -4.93 5.00
CA TRP A 61 7.90 -6.33 4.84
C TRP A 61 8.45 -6.95 6.11
N ASP A 62 9.32 -6.22 6.81
CA ASP A 62 9.99 -6.69 8.03
C ASP A 62 10.30 -5.56 9.03
N ASP A 63 10.78 -5.96 10.22
CA ASP A 63 11.19 -5.05 11.29
C ASP A 63 12.50 -4.31 10.99
N ASP A 64 13.22 -4.68 9.95
CA ASP A 64 14.45 -4.00 9.54
C ASP A 64 14.17 -2.81 8.64
N GLY A 65 12.90 -2.56 8.27
CA GLY A 65 12.47 -1.40 7.48
C GLY A 65 12.51 -1.65 5.97
N LEU A 66 12.38 -2.90 5.54
CA LEU A 66 12.12 -3.22 4.15
C LEU A 66 10.66 -2.93 3.80
N ILE A 67 10.45 -2.26 2.67
CA ILE A 67 9.14 -1.86 2.14
C ILE A 67 8.99 -2.42 0.73
N VAL A 68 7.87 -3.05 0.45
CA VAL A 68 7.51 -3.51 -0.89
C VAL A 68 6.52 -2.54 -1.52
N THR A 69 6.77 -2.15 -2.76
CA THR A 69 5.88 -1.32 -3.58
C THR A 69 5.99 -1.71 -5.06
N ASN A 70 5.24 -1.04 -5.93
CA ASN A 70 5.34 -1.27 -7.35
C ASN A 70 6.56 -0.57 -7.96
N PHE A 71 7.19 -1.21 -8.96
CA PHE A 71 8.35 -0.65 -9.66
C PHE A 71 8.01 0.67 -10.36
N HIS A 72 6.83 0.76 -11.00
CA HIS A 72 6.42 1.97 -11.71
C HIS A 72 6.30 3.19 -10.79
N VAL A 73 5.97 3.00 -9.49
CA VAL A 73 5.89 4.08 -8.48
C VAL A 73 7.25 4.73 -8.25
N VAL A 74 8.33 3.96 -8.29
CA VAL A 74 9.69 4.45 -7.99
C VAL A 74 10.54 4.69 -9.23
N TYR A 75 10.03 4.34 -10.40
CA TYR A 75 10.79 4.44 -11.64
C TYR A 75 11.19 5.88 -11.97
N GLY A 76 12.51 6.10 -12.14
CA GLY A 76 13.09 7.41 -12.46
C GLY A 76 13.00 8.42 -11.30
N ALA A 77 12.82 7.96 -10.05
CA ALA A 77 12.88 8.80 -8.88
C ALA A 77 14.30 9.31 -8.62
N ASN A 78 14.44 10.59 -8.27
CA ASN A 78 15.66 11.10 -7.66
C ASN A 78 15.64 10.92 -6.14
N LYS A 79 14.45 11.02 -5.55
CA LYS A 79 14.23 10.84 -4.12
C LYS A 79 12.92 10.12 -3.89
N ILE A 80 12.90 9.20 -2.95
CA ILE A 80 11.71 8.45 -2.54
C ILE A 80 11.49 8.70 -1.06
N ASN A 81 10.26 9.07 -0.70
CA ASN A 81 9.85 9.22 0.69
C ASN A 81 8.72 8.25 1.00
N ILE A 82 8.78 7.69 2.21
CA ILE A 82 7.76 6.83 2.78
C ILE A 82 7.09 7.57 3.92
N ALA A 83 5.76 7.65 3.90
CA ALA A 83 4.98 8.11 5.04
C ALA A 83 4.26 6.92 5.67
N LEU A 84 4.49 6.71 6.97
CA LEU A 84 3.77 5.73 7.78
C LEU A 84 2.38 6.27 8.14
N GLN A 85 1.48 5.39 8.53
CA GLN A 85 0.14 5.76 9.00
C GLN A 85 0.19 6.73 10.20
N SER A 86 1.22 6.66 11.04
CA SER A 86 1.48 7.59 12.13
C SER A 86 1.81 9.04 11.69
N GLY A 87 1.97 9.28 10.39
CA GLY A 87 2.40 10.56 9.82
C GLY A 87 3.93 10.77 9.79
N GLN A 88 4.70 9.86 10.37
CA GLN A 88 6.16 9.93 10.30
C GLN A 88 6.64 9.64 8.88
N GLN A 89 7.67 10.38 8.45
CA GLN A 89 8.22 10.29 7.10
C GLN A 89 9.70 9.90 7.13
N PHE A 90 10.08 9.04 6.20
CA PHE A 90 11.43 8.53 6.04
C PHE A 90 11.87 8.58 4.58
N GLU A 91 13.11 8.97 4.35
CA GLU A 91 13.71 8.81 3.03
C GLU A 91 14.03 7.33 2.79
N ALA A 92 13.70 6.83 1.60
CA ALA A 92 13.89 5.44 1.24
C ALA A 92 14.95 5.28 0.15
N LYS A 93 15.70 4.19 0.23
CA LYS A 93 16.66 3.75 -0.79
C LYS A 93 16.12 2.52 -1.50
N VAL A 94 16.30 2.47 -2.82
CA VAL A 94 15.98 1.27 -3.60
C VAL A 94 17.04 0.21 -3.32
N VAL A 95 16.61 -0.96 -2.82
CA VAL A 95 17.48 -2.11 -2.53
C VAL A 95 17.44 -3.14 -3.66
N GLY A 96 16.28 -3.27 -4.32
CA GLY A 96 16.09 -4.19 -5.42
C GLY A 96 14.87 -3.86 -6.25
N THR A 97 14.85 -4.32 -7.49
CA THR A 97 13.71 -4.16 -8.39
C THR A 97 13.51 -5.38 -9.26
N SER A 98 12.26 -5.68 -9.58
CA SER A 98 11.84 -6.66 -10.58
C SER A 98 10.86 -6.01 -11.55
N PRO A 99 11.36 -5.30 -12.58
CA PRO A 99 10.50 -4.60 -13.55
C PRO A 99 9.53 -5.52 -14.30
N GLU A 100 9.89 -6.79 -14.47
CA GLU A 100 9.04 -7.80 -15.12
C GLU A 100 7.81 -8.13 -14.28
N LYS A 101 7.90 -8.01 -12.96
CA LYS A 101 6.80 -8.27 -12.01
C LYS A 101 6.19 -6.99 -11.46
N ASP A 102 6.69 -5.83 -11.89
CA ASP A 102 6.32 -4.52 -11.36
C ASP A 102 6.51 -4.41 -9.85
N ILE A 103 7.62 -4.95 -9.32
CA ILE A 103 7.93 -4.92 -7.89
C ILE A 103 9.21 -4.13 -7.64
N ALA A 104 9.22 -3.34 -6.57
CA ALA A 104 10.40 -2.68 -6.01
C ALA A 104 10.49 -2.95 -4.51
N LEU A 105 11.72 -3.16 -4.04
CA LEU A 105 12.07 -3.28 -2.63
C LEU A 105 12.83 -2.04 -2.20
N LEU A 106 12.33 -1.38 -1.17
CA LEU A 106 12.89 -0.16 -0.60
C LEU A 106 13.37 -0.44 0.82
N LYS A 107 14.29 0.40 1.30
CA LYS A 107 14.81 0.37 2.67
C LYS A 107 14.65 1.75 3.29
N ILE A 108 14.07 1.81 4.48
CA ILE A 108 14.04 2.99 5.34
C ILE A 108 14.86 2.75 6.61
N ASP A 109 15.35 3.82 7.19
CA ASP A 109 16.02 3.81 8.50
C ASP A 109 15.03 4.33 9.54
N ALA A 110 14.26 3.43 10.11
CA ALA A 110 13.23 3.70 11.09
C ALA A 110 13.39 2.80 12.32
N PRO A 111 13.03 3.28 13.53
CA PRO A 111 13.00 2.44 14.72
C PRO A 111 12.08 1.24 14.56
N LYS A 112 12.51 0.06 15.01
CA LYS A 112 11.72 -1.19 14.88
C LYS A 112 10.35 -1.11 15.59
N GLU A 113 10.28 -0.36 16.66
CA GLU A 113 9.11 -0.21 17.53
C GLU A 113 7.92 0.45 16.83
N ILE A 114 8.18 1.18 15.75
CA ILE A 114 7.13 1.86 14.95
C ILE A 114 6.79 1.13 13.66
N LEU A 115 7.49 0.03 13.37
CA LEU A 115 7.26 -0.79 12.18
C LEU A 115 6.31 -1.94 12.51
N SER A 116 5.32 -2.13 11.67
CA SER A 116 4.34 -3.22 11.78
C SER A 116 4.38 -4.05 10.49
N PRO A 117 5.21 -5.10 10.42
CA PRO A 117 5.28 -5.96 9.23
C PRO A 117 3.95 -6.63 8.94
N LEU A 118 3.60 -6.74 7.66
CA LEU A 118 2.40 -7.43 7.22
C LEU A 118 2.64 -8.95 7.22
N PRO A 119 1.78 -9.76 7.86
CA PRO A 119 1.87 -11.21 7.78
C PRO A 119 1.73 -11.72 6.35
N LEU A 120 2.62 -12.62 5.94
CA LEU A 120 2.58 -13.19 4.59
C LEU A 120 1.63 -14.37 4.52
N GLY A 121 0.80 -14.39 3.48
CA GLY A 121 -0.08 -15.50 3.15
C GLY A 121 0.53 -16.47 2.14
N ASN A 122 -0.23 -17.52 1.81
CA ASN A 122 0.10 -18.46 0.74
C ASN A 122 -0.94 -18.35 -0.39
N SER A 123 -0.52 -17.79 -1.53
CA SER A 123 -1.38 -17.63 -2.70
C SER A 123 -1.72 -18.95 -3.40
N ASP A 124 -0.94 -20.01 -3.22
CA ASP A 124 -1.22 -21.33 -3.80
C ASP A 124 -2.48 -21.98 -3.20
N ALA A 125 -2.88 -21.53 -2.00
CA ALA A 125 -4.10 -21.99 -1.32
C ALA A 125 -5.35 -21.20 -1.70
N LEU A 126 -5.25 -20.24 -2.63
CA LEU A 126 -6.39 -19.44 -3.07
C LEU A 126 -7.33 -20.25 -3.97
N ALA A 127 -8.62 -19.91 -3.87
CA ALA A 127 -9.67 -20.42 -4.73
C ALA A 127 -10.54 -19.25 -5.23
N VAL A 128 -11.10 -19.40 -6.42
CA VAL A 128 -12.09 -18.46 -6.95
C VAL A 128 -13.28 -18.39 -6.00
N GLY A 129 -13.79 -17.18 -5.73
CA GLY A 129 -14.85 -16.91 -4.77
C GLY A 129 -14.36 -16.59 -3.35
N ARG A 130 -13.07 -16.78 -3.01
CA ARG A 130 -12.56 -16.35 -1.71
C ARG A 130 -12.60 -14.82 -1.59
N LYS A 131 -13.01 -14.34 -0.41
CA LYS A 131 -13.01 -12.91 -0.11
C LYS A 131 -11.58 -12.37 -0.08
N VAL A 132 -11.41 -11.19 -0.64
CA VAL A 132 -10.18 -10.40 -0.60
C VAL A 132 -10.49 -8.99 -0.12
N LEU A 133 -9.52 -8.39 0.55
CA LEU A 133 -9.58 -7.01 0.98
C LEU A 133 -8.38 -6.29 0.35
N ALA A 134 -8.63 -5.22 -0.40
CA ALA A 134 -7.60 -4.34 -0.90
C ALA A 134 -7.49 -3.12 0.02
N ILE A 135 -6.29 -2.89 0.54
CA ILE A 135 -6.00 -1.78 1.43
C ILE A 135 -4.96 -0.89 0.75
N GLY A 136 -5.28 0.38 0.59
CA GLY A 136 -4.40 1.35 -0.05
C GLY A 136 -4.33 2.66 0.72
N ASN A 137 -3.30 3.45 0.42
CA ASN A 137 -3.13 4.81 0.94
C ASN A 137 -2.78 5.76 -0.22
N PRO A 138 -3.74 6.08 -1.10
CA PRO A 138 -3.45 6.80 -2.34
C PRO A 138 -3.10 8.28 -2.14
N PHE A 139 -3.44 8.88 -0.98
CA PHE A 139 -3.32 10.33 -0.75
C PHE A 139 -2.56 10.71 0.52
N ALA A 140 -1.89 9.77 1.19
CA ALA A 140 -1.17 9.98 2.46
C ALA A 140 -2.04 10.43 3.65
N LEU A 141 -3.34 10.56 3.48
CA LEU A 141 -4.25 11.10 4.49
C LEU A 141 -5.00 9.99 5.21
N ASP A 142 -5.59 9.05 4.44
CA ASP A 142 -6.40 7.97 4.99
C ASP A 142 -6.17 6.68 4.23
N THR A 143 -6.05 5.60 4.98
CA THR A 143 -6.02 4.24 4.44
C THR A 143 -7.43 3.86 4.02
N THR A 144 -7.60 3.43 2.78
CA THR A 144 -8.88 3.00 2.21
C THR A 144 -8.98 1.49 2.15
N LEU A 145 -10.20 0.98 2.35
CA LEU A 145 -10.53 -0.44 2.26
C LEU A 145 -11.53 -0.68 1.13
N THR A 146 -11.22 -1.65 0.27
CA THR A 146 -12.16 -2.19 -0.70
C THR A 146 -12.28 -3.70 -0.49
N VAL A 147 -13.50 -4.22 -0.59
CA VAL A 147 -13.80 -5.64 -0.41
C VAL A 147 -14.28 -6.24 -1.72
N GLY A 148 -13.73 -7.39 -2.07
CA GLY A 148 -14.08 -8.12 -3.27
C GLY A 148 -13.88 -9.61 -3.13
N VAL A 149 -13.83 -10.31 -4.27
CA VAL A 149 -13.56 -11.74 -4.32
C VAL A 149 -12.50 -12.07 -5.36
N VAL A 150 -11.80 -13.17 -5.16
CA VAL A 150 -10.95 -13.76 -6.21
C VAL A 150 -11.83 -14.18 -7.36
N SER A 151 -11.66 -13.57 -8.54
CA SER A 151 -12.47 -13.83 -9.73
C SER A 151 -11.82 -14.86 -10.66
N ALA A 152 -10.48 -14.87 -10.74
CA ALA A 152 -9.72 -15.86 -11.50
C ALA A 152 -8.29 -15.98 -10.97
N LEU A 153 -7.66 -17.11 -11.25
CA LEU A 153 -6.26 -17.42 -10.94
C LEU A 153 -5.49 -17.71 -12.23
N GLY A 154 -4.14 -17.56 -12.16
CA GLY A 154 -3.25 -17.88 -13.27
C GLY A 154 -3.43 -16.99 -14.50
N ARG A 155 -3.90 -15.75 -14.33
CA ARG A 155 -4.05 -14.78 -15.42
C ARG A 155 -2.70 -14.20 -15.86
N GLU A 156 -2.70 -13.67 -17.07
CA GLU A 156 -1.57 -12.91 -17.61
C GLU A 156 -2.03 -11.49 -17.93
N ILE A 157 -1.23 -10.51 -17.58
CA ILE A 157 -1.45 -9.09 -17.91
C ILE A 157 -0.21 -8.49 -18.55
N LYS A 158 -0.39 -7.41 -19.29
CA LYS A 158 0.72 -6.58 -19.77
C LYS A 158 1.06 -5.51 -18.74
N SER A 159 2.34 -5.45 -18.34
CA SER A 159 2.86 -4.34 -17.53
C SER A 159 2.94 -3.05 -18.36
N MET A 160 3.14 -1.91 -17.70
CA MET A 160 3.35 -0.62 -18.37
C MET A 160 4.53 -0.65 -19.38
N ASN A 161 5.50 -1.53 -19.19
CA ASN A 161 6.63 -1.75 -20.08
C ASN A 161 6.36 -2.79 -21.20
N ASN A 162 5.07 -3.12 -21.43
CA ASN A 162 4.62 -4.11 -22.43
C ASN A 162 5.17 -5.54 -22.22
N ARG A 163 5.66 -5.84 -21.00
CA ARG A 163 6.10 -7.19 -20.61
C ARG A 163 4.92 -7.97 -20.02
N THR A 164 4.90 -9.27 -20.22
CA THR A 164 3.85 -10.15 -19.65
C THR A 164 4.18 -10.47 -18.20
N ILE A 165 3.24 -10.18 -17.30
CA ILE A 165 3.24 -10.66 -15.92
C ILE A 165 2.31 -11.86 -15.89
N SER A 166 2.84 -13.04 -15.56
CA SER A 166 2.08 -14.29 -15.45
C SER A 166 1.71 -14.60 -14.00
N ASN A 167 0.81 -15.55 -13.85
CA ASN A 167 0.29 -16.03 -12.57
C ASN A 167 -0.37 -14.92 -11.73
N VAL A 168 -1.10 -14.02 -12.38
CA VAL A 168 -1.81 -12.93 -11.74
C VAL A 168 -3.12 -13.43 -11.16
N ILE A 169 -3.45 -12.95 -9.96
CA ILE A 169 -4.73 -13.17 -9.29
C ILE A 169 -5.65 -12.03 -9.72
N GLN A 170 -6.74 -12.38 -10.40
CA GLN A 170 -7.78 -11.40 -10.75
C GLN A 170 -8.77 -11.29 -9.60
N THR A 171 -9.09 -10.09 -9.22
CA THR A 171 -10.03 -9.77 -8.14
C THR A 171 -11.16 -8.86 -8.64
N ALA A 172 -12.29 -8.86 -7.97
CA ALA A 172 -13.47 -8.05 -8.31
C ALA A 172 -13.76 -7.00 -7.25
N GLU A 173 -12.71 -6.30 -6.81
CA GLU A 173 -12.88 -5.10 -5.99
C GLU A 173 -12.75 -3.83 -6.84
N ALA A 174 -13.45 -2.74 -6.41
CA ALA A 174 -13.27 -1.42 -6.99
C ALA A 174 -11.94 -0.84 -6.50
N ILE A 175 -10.89 -0.94 -7.31
CA ILE A 175 -9.62 -0.27 -7.07
C ILE A 175 -9.69 1.07 -7.81
N ASN A 176 -9.64 2.18 -7.07
CA ASN A 176 -9.50 3.50 -7.69
C ASN A 176 -8.09 3.61 -8.30
N PRO A 177 -7.99 3.99 -9.57
CA PRO A 177 -6.71 4.20 -10.25
C PRO A 177 -5.96 5.41 -9.70
#